data_3e2f784b5d8659f815cd32a8ec96362d
#
_entry.id   3e2f784b5d8659f815cd32a8ec96362d
#
_cell.length_a   1.000
_cell.length_b   1.000
_cell.length_c   1.000
_cell.angle_alpha   90.00
_cell.angle_beta   90.00
_cell.angle_gamma   90.00
#
_symmetry.space_group_name_H-M   'P 1'
#
loop_
_entity.id
_entity.type
_entity.pdbx_description
1 polymer ?
#
loop_
_entity_poly.entity_id
_entity_poly.type
_entity_poly.pdbx_seq_one_letter_code
_entity_poly.pdbx_strand_id
1 'polypeptide(L)'
;IVPEKRKVSQIFLSNKKASKDKNLILINKIYSDLKNNVSFNILATKHSNDKLSNKKEGDIGWLQRNDLSKELSDAIFTLNNINDYSEIISTDQGYYIFMLDNIIEAKVKDYNDVRKIVEEDYKNIQITSKYDVIFEEVSNILFEYPDSLNRAEEFLSINKKNTGLMTLS
;
A
#
# COMPACT_ATOMS: atom_id res chain seq x y z
N ILE A 1 -0.78 -13.60 -7.52
CA ILE A 1 0.08 -12.75 -8.37
C ILE A 1 1.04 -11.99 -7.45
N VAL A 2 2.34 -12.03 -7.76
CA VAL A 2 3.30 -11.10 -7.18
C VAL A 2 3.19 -9.81 -7.97
N PRO A 3 2.84 -8.66 -7.35
CA PRO A 3 2.69 -7.42 -8.09
C PRO A 3 4.03 -6.93 -8.64
N GLU A 4 3.95 -6.21 -9.76
CA GLU A 4 5.08 -5.44 -10.29
C GLU A 4 5.59 -4.45 -9.22
N LYS A 5 6.92 -4.33 -9.12
CA LYS A 5 7.56 -3.32 -8.27
C LYS A 5 8.61 -2.57 -9.07
N ARG A 6 8.75 -1.29 -8.79
CA ARG A 6 9.78 -0.43 -9.39
C ARG A 6 10.64 0.18 -8.31
N LYS A 7 11.94 0.06 -8.46
CA LYS A 7 12.89 0.81 -7.64
C LYS A 7 13.08 2.17 -8.28
N VAL A 8 12.95 3.23 -7.49
CA VAL A 8 12.81 4.59 -8.00
C VAL A 8 13.62 5.57 -7.18
N SER A 9 14.26 6.51 -7.86
CA SER A 9 14.83 7.72 -7.28
C SER A 9 13.97 8.95 -7.63
N GLN A 10 13.94 9.95 -6.74
CA GLN A 10 13.16 11.17 -6.94
C GLN A 10 13.96 12.46 -6.73
N ILE A 11 13.57 13.48 -7.46
CA ILE A 11 13.88 14.89 -7.17
C ILE A 11 12.55 15.57 -6.81
N PHE A 12 12.45 16.12 -5.62
CA PHE A 12 11.24 16.80 -5.14
C PHE A 12 11.54 18.23 -4.73
N LEU A 13 10.81 19.20 -5.28
CA LEU A 13 10.85 20.61 -4.89
C LEU A 13 9.54 21.03 -4.24
N SER A 14 9.56 21.24 -2.92
CA SER A 14 8.38 21.53 -2.11
C SER A 14 7.93 22.99 -2.22
N ASN A 15 6.65 23.22 -2.52
CA ASN A 15 6.02 24.55 -2.51
C ASN A 15 5.94 25.18 -1.11
N LYS A 16 6.19 24.39 -0.04
CA LYS A 16 6.28 24.93 1.34
C LYS A 16 7.62 25.61 1.63
N LYS A 17 8.67 25.33 0.85
CA LYS A 17 10.04 25.84 1.11
C LYS A 17 10.43 27.01 0.20
N ALA A 18 9.81 27.13 -0.96
CA ALA A 18 10.03 28.23 -1.88
C ALA A 18 8.74 28.55 -2.63
N SER A 19 8.63 29.74 -3.22
CA SER A 19 7.47 30.09 -4.04
C SER A 19 7.37 29.16 -5.25
N LYS A 20 6.14 28.94 -5.70
CA LYS A 20 5.82 28.06 -6.86
C LYS A 20 6.62 28.46 -8.09
N ASP A 21 6.76 29.78 -8.35
CA ASP A 21 7.51 30.30 -9.51
C ASP A 21 9.01 29.98 -9.42
N LYS A 22 9.63 30.15 -8.23
CA LYS A 22 11.04 29.79 -8.03
C LYS A 22 11.29 28.31 -8.22
N ASN A 23 10.38 27.47 -7.70
CA ASN A 23 10.46 26.03 -7.88
C ASN A 23 10.28 25.64 -9.36
N LEU A 24 9.37 26.30 -10.08
CA LEU A 24 9.16 26.06 -11.50
C LEU A 24 10.43 26.36 -12.32
N ILE A 25 11.07 27.51 -12.04
CA ILE A 25 12.35 27.86 -12.71
C ILE A 25 13.43 26.82 -12.39
N LEU A 26 13.54 26.43 -11.10
CA LEU A 26 14.56 25.47 -10.67
C LEU A 26 14.33 24.08 -11.26
N ILE A 27 13.09 23.57 -11.24
CA ILE A 27 12.81 22.22 -11.76
C ILE A 27 13.05 22.14 -13.27
N ASN A 28 12.70 23.18 -14.02
CA ASN A 28 12.99 23.28 -15.45
C ASN A 28 14.50 23.30 -15.73
N LYS A 29 15.28 24.01 -14.89
CA LYS A 29 16.74 23.97 -14.98
C LYS A 29 17.28 22.55 -14.72
N ILE A 30 16.82 21.89 -13.63
CA ILE A 30 17.20 20.52 -13.32
C ILE A 30 16.87 19.58 -14.48
N TYR A 31 15.67 19.72 -15.05
CA TYR A 31 15.25 18.91 -16.20
C TYR A 31 16.12 19.15 -17.45
N SER A 32 16.54 20.40 -17.69
CA SER A 32 17.50 20.73 -18.74
C SER A 32 18.88 20.11 -18.46
N ASP A 33 19.34 20.15 -17.21
CA ASP A 33 20.61 19.54 -16.82
C ASP A 33 20.58 18.01 -17.01
N LEU A 34 19.45 17.35 -16.72
CA LEU A 34 19.26 15.92 -17.01
C LEU A 34 19.35 15.63 -18.51
N LYS A 35 18.72 16.46 -19.37
CA LYS A 35 18.82 16.34 -20.83
C LYS A 35 20.25 16.52 -21.35
N ASN A 36 21.08 17.26 -20.61
CA ASN A 36 22.50 17.45 -20.89
C ASN A 36 23.39 16.38 -20.24
N ASN A 37 22.80 15.23 -19.82
CA ASN A 37 23.46 14.08 -19.21
C ASN A 37 24.13 14.37 -17.85
N VAL A 38 23.67 15.39 -17.12
CA VAL A 38 24.07 15.54 -15.71
C VAL A 38 23.42 14.44 -14.89
N SER A 39 24.19 13.81 -14.01
CA SER A 39 23.71 12.68 -13.20
C SER A 39 22.50 13.05 -12.35
N PHE A 40 21.44 12.22 -12.42
CA PHE A 40 20.22 12.35 -11.60
C PHE A 40 20.54 12.38 -10.10
N ASN A 41 21.40 11.48 -9.65
CA ASN A 41 21.79 11.33 -8.25
C ASN A 41 22.47 12.58 -7.69
N ILE A 42 23.33 13.22 -8.50
CA ILE A 42 23.98 14.50 -8.14
C ILE A 42 22.93 15.61 -7.98
N LEU A 43 22.00 15.70 -8.95
CA LEU A 43 20.94 16.72 -8.92
C LEU A 43 19.95 16.46 -7.77
N ALA A 44 19.61 15.21 -7.46
CA ALA A 44 18.77 14.83 -6.35
C ALA A 44 19.40 15.23 -5.02
N THR A 45 20.67 14.87 -4.79
CA THR A 45 21.42 15.22 -3.57
C THR A 45 21.51 16.74 -3.39
N LYS A 46 21.72 17.48 -4.49
CA LYS A 46 21.95 18.94 -4.43
C LYS A 46 20.67 19.73 -4.27
N HIS A 47 19.58 19.32 -4.89
CA HIS A 47 18.38 20.14 -5.08
C HIS A 47 17.11 19.59 -4.43
N SER A 48 17.00 18.26 -4.20
CA SER A 48 15.79 17.67 -3.64
C SER A 48 15.49 18.19 -2.24
N ASN A 49 14.25 18.57 -2.01
CA ASN A 49 13.77 19.01 -0.69
C ASN A 49 13.36 17.85 0.22
N ASP A 50 13.28 16.62 -0.29
CA ASP A 50 13.06 15.45 0.53
C ASP A 50 14.35 15.05 1.24
N LYS A 51 14.39 15.30 2.55
CA LYS A 51 15.59 15.08 3.37
C LYS A 51 15.97 13.62 3.53
N LEU A 52 15.04 12.71 3.33
CA LEU A 52 15.28 11.27 3.49
C LEU A 52 15.94 10.70 2.25
N SER A 53 15.40 11.01 1.08
CA SER A 53 15.92 10.49 -0.18
C SER A 53 17.14 11.27 -0.67
N ASN A 54 17.24 12.60 -0.46
CA ASN A 54 18.39 13.34 -0.96
C ASN A 54 19.75 12.86 -0.39
N LYS A 55 19.75 12.37 0.86
CA LYS A 55 20.95 11.77 1.49
C LYS A 55 21.30 10.39 0.91
N LYS A 56 20.39 9.80 0.16
CA LYS A 56 20.51 8.52 -0.52
C LYS A 56 20.47 8.71 -2.04
N GLU A 57 20.97 9.86 -2.51
CA GLU A 57 21.05 10.15 -3.94
C GLU A 57 19.69 10.16 -4.68
N GLY A 58 18.61 10.39 -3.95
CA GLY A 58 17.25 10.40 -4.44
C GLY A 58 16.48 9.09 -4.22
N ASP A 59 17.14 7.99 -3.81
CA ASP A 59 16.50 6.66 -3.67
C ASP A 59 15.36 6.68 -2.65
N ILE A 60 14.15 6.33 -3.13
CA ILE A 60 12.92 6.14 -2.34
C ILE A 60 12.53 4.67 -2.20
N GLY A 61 13.33 3.77 -2.77
CA GLY A 61 13.15 2.31 -2.64
C GLY A 61 12.19 1.72 -3.65
N TRP A 62 11.67 0.53 -3.30
CA TRP A 62 10.74 -0.23 -4.12
C TRP A 62 9.31 0.22 -3.90
N LEU A 63 8.61 0.54 -4.98
CA LEU A 63 7.23 0.98 -4.99
C LEU A 63 6.34 0.02 -5.78
N GLN A 64 5.12 -0.14 -5.31
CA GLN A 64 4.01 -0.74 -6.04
C GLN A 64 3.10 0.37 -6.56
N ARG A 65 2.24 0.04 -7.53
CA ARG A 65 1.35 1.02 -8.18
C ARG A 65 0.43 1.77 -7.21
N ASN A 66 0.10 1.17 -6.07
CA ASN A 66 -0.82 1.76 -5.07
C ASN A 66 -0.11 2.50 -3.92
N ASP A 67 1.22 2.60 -3.92
CA ASP A 67 1.98 3.23 -2.84
C ASP A 67 1.98 4.76 -2.92
N LEU A 68 1.64 5.32 -4.08
CA LEU A 68 1.57 6.75 -4.35
C LEU A 68 0.21 7.15 -4.92
N SER A 69 -0.02 8.47 -5.02
CA SER A 69 -1.18 8.97 -5.78
C SER A 69 -1.14 8.49 -7.23
N LYS A 70 -2.33 8.37 -7.84
CA LYS A 70 -2.44 7.89 -9.22
C LYS A 70 -1.54 8.65 -10.20
N GLU A 71 -1.50 9.98 -10.09
CA GLU A 71 -0.71 10.85 -10.96
C GLU A 71 0.80 10.53 -10.89
N LEU A 72 1.36 10.40 -9.68
CA LEU A 72 2.77 10.07 -9.46
C LEU A 72 3.07 8.62 -9.87
N SER A 73 2.18 7.71 -9.54
CA SER A 73 2.30 6.31 -9.89
C SER A 73 2.29 6.10 -11.41
N ASP A 74 1.36 6.71 -12.13
CA ASP A 74 1.27 6.59 -13.57
C ASP A 74 2.55 7.10 -14.25
N ALA A 75 3.13 8.20 -13.78
CA ALA A 75 4.39 8.72 -14.29
C ALA A 75 5.57 7.74 -14.10
N ILE A 76 5.65 7.08 -12.94
CA ILE A 76 6.68 6.07 -12.66
C ILE A 76 6.47 4.82 -13.50
N PHE A 77 5.23 4.33 -13.58
CA PHE A 77 4.91 3.05 -14.22
C PHE A 77 4.80 3.14 -15.76
N THR A 78 4.99 4.31 -16.35
CA THR A 78 5.22 4.49 -17.82
C THR A 78 6.68 4.42 -18.22
N LEU A 79 7.63 4.51 -17.27
CA LEU A 79 9.06 4.37 -17.57
C LEU A 79 9.37 2.90 -17.86
N ASN A 80 10.03 2.60 -18.98
CA ASN A 80 10.24 1.23 -19.42
C ASN A 80 11.71 0.78 -19.33
N ASN A 81 12.66 1.72 -19.34
CA ASN A 81 14.07 1.38 -19.30
C ASN A 81 14.71 1.89 -18.02
N ILE A 82 15.68 1.14 -17.50
CA ILE A 82 16.50 1.56 -16.37
C ILE A 82 17.25 2.84 -16.74
N ASN A 83 17.29 3.81 -15.83
CA ASN A 83 17.78 5.17 -15.96
C ASN A 83 16.91 6.12 -16.81
N ASP A 84 15.75 5.69 -17.33
CA ASP A 84 14.76 6.64 -17.84
C ASP A 84 14.23 7.50 -16.69
N TYR A 85 13.95 8.76 -16.99
CA TYR A 85 13.34 9.68 -16.04
C TYR A 85 12.04 10.27 -16.58
N SER A 86 11.13 10.59 -15.66
CA SER A 86 9.81 11.14 -16.00
C SER A 86 9.90 12.57 -16.49
N GLU A 87 8.83 13.03 -17.13
CA GLU A 87 8.57 14.46 -17.28
C GLU A 87 8.39 15.11 -15.89
N ILE A 88 8.38 16.44 -15.86
CA ILE A 88 8.10 17.20 -14.65
C ILE A 88 6.63 17.02 -14.26
N ILE A 89 6.38 16.55 -13.04
CA ILE A 89 5.04 16.40 -12.50
C ILE A 89 4.78 17.53 -11.51
N SER A 90 3.69 18.26 -11.72
CA SER A 90 3.27 19.38 -10.86
C SER A 90 2.09 18.97 -10.00
N THR A 91 2.25 19.02 -8.69
CA THR A 91 1.17 18.78 -7.70
C THR A 91 1.00 19.99 -6.78
N ASP A 92 -0.01 19.97 -5.92
CA ASP A 92 -0.18 20.99 -4.89
C ASP A 92 0.98 21.03 -3.90
N GLN A 93 1.65 19.90 -3.67
CA GLN A 93 2.79 19.80 -2.76
C GLN A 93 4.08 20.36 -3.35
N GLY A 94 4.24 20.31 -4.68
CA GLY A 94 5.44 20.73 -5.37
C GLY A 94 5.64 20.04 -6.72
N TYR A 95 6.88 20.04 -7.16
CA TYR A 95 7.29 19.45 -8.43
C TYR A 95 8.13 18.21 -8.20
N TYR A 96 7.91 17.19 -9.04
CA TYR A 96 8.61 15.92 -9.00
C TYR A 96 9.24 15.57 -10.33
N ILE A 97 10.37 14.90 -10.29
CA ILE A 97 10.94 14.11 -11.39
C ILE A 97 11.35 12.77 -10.78
N PHE A 98 10.98 11.67 -11.40
CA PHE A 98 11.36 10.32 -11.00
C PHE A 98 12.34 9.71 -11.99
N MET A 99 13.25 8.86 -11.50
CA MET A 99 14.11 8.03 -12.32
C MET A 99 13.88 6.57 -11.97
N LEU A 100 13.81 5.72 -12.97
CA LEU A 100 13.66 4.27 -12.81
C LEU A 100 15.02 3.62 -12.57
N ASP A 101 15.25 3.08 -11.38
CA ASP A 101 16.51 2.41 -11.02
C ASP A 101 16.48 0.91 -11.34
N ASN A 102 15.32 0.26 -11.14
CA ASN A 102 15.16 -1.18 -11.41
C ASN A 102 13.67 -1.58 -11.50
N ILE A 103 13.41 -2.75 -12.08
CA ILE A 103 12.07 -3.32 -12.26
C ILE A 103 12.04 -4.76 -11.74
N ILE A 104 11.01 -5.09 -10.98
CA ILE A 104 10.60 -6.47 -10.71
C ILE A 104 9.25 -6.67 -11.39
N GLU A 105 9.26 -7.46 -12.46
CA GLU A 105 8.06 -7.78 -13.22
C GLU A 105 7.01 -8.51 -12.37
N ALA A 106 5.73 -8.24 -12.68
CA ALA A 106 4.64 -9.02 -12.11
C ALA A 106 4.77 -10.50 -12.49
N LYS A 107 4.66 -11.40 -11.51
CA LYS A 107 4.69 -12.85 -11.75
C LYS A 107 3.43 -13.51 -11.23
N VAL A 108 2.86 -14.38 -12.05
CA VAL A 108 1.85 -15.34 -11.57
C VAL A 108 2.62 -16.42 -10.81
N LYS A 109 2.29 -16.61 -9.53
CA LYS A 109 2.85 -17.74 -8.77
C LYS A 109 2.33 -19.04 -9.36
N ASP A 110 3.19 -20.07 -9.40
CA ASP A 110 2.75 -21.41 -9.76
C ASP A 110 1.68 -21.89 -8.76
N TYR A 111 0.75 -22.73 -9.25
CA TYR A 111 -0.32 -23.28 -8.42
C TYR A 111 0.23 -24.02 -7.19
N ASN A 112 1.32 -24.78 -7.38
CA ASN A 112 1.95 -25.53 -6.29
C ASN A 112 2.51 -24.64 -5.19
N ASP A 113 3.00 -23.42 -5.54
CA ASP A 113 3.54 -22.45 -4.59
C ASP A 113 2.44 -21.78 -3.74
N VAL A 114 1.21 -21.72 -4.28
CA VAL A 114 0.09 -21.03 -3.63
C VAL A 114 -0.98 -21.97 -3.07
N ARG A 115 -0.95 -23.23 -3.43
CA ARG A 115 -1.98 -24.22 -3.10
C ARG A 115 -2.34 -24.22 -1.62
N LYS A 116 -1.35 -24.31 -0.74
CA LYS A 116 -1.59 -24.31 0.72
C LYS A 116 -2.26 -23.02 1.20
N ILE A 117 -1.82 -21.88 0.68
CA ILE A 117 -2.39 -20.56 1.05
C ILE A 117 -3.85 -20.48 0.59
N VAL A 118 -4.12 -20.90 -0.66
CA VAL A 118 -5.49 -20.92 -1.22
C VAL A 118 -6.39 -21.90 -0.44
N GLU A 119 -5.87 -23.08 -0.08
CA GLU A 119 -6.62 -24.04 0.75
C GLU A 119 -6.94 -23.49 2.14
N GLU A 120 -6.01 -22.78 2.79
CA GLU A 120 -6.23 -22.09 4.08
C GLU A 120 -7.23 -20.95 3.95
N ASP A 121 -7.07 -20.07 2.97
CA ASP A 121 -7.99 -18.97 2.70
C ASP A 121 -9.42 -19.49 2.44
N TYR A 122 -9.56 -20.53 1.63
CA TYR A 122 -10.84 -21.17 1.36
C TYR A 122 -11.48 -21.73 2.63
N LYS A 123 -10.70 -22.42 3.47
CA LYS A 123 -11.19 -22.93 4.77
C LYS A 123 -11.64 -21.81 5.67
N ASN A 124 -10.88 -20.71 5.75
CA ASN A 124 -11.24 -19.56 6.57
C ASN A 124 -12.53 -18.89 6.09
N ILE A 125 -12.71 -18.74 4.78
CA ILE A 125 -13.96 -18.22 4.21
C ILE A 125 -15.15 -19.14 4.57
N GLN A 126 -14.99 -20.46 4.46
CA GLN A 126 -16.03 -21.44 4.84
C GLN A 126 -16.36 -21.39 6.34
N ILE A 127 -15.34 -21.23 7.21
CA ILE A 127 -15.52 -21.10 8.64
C ILE A 127 -16.28 -19.82 8.97
N THR A 128 -15.88 -18.69 8.41
CA THR A 128 -16.54 -17.39 8.62
C THR A 128 -18.00 -17.45 8.19
N SER A 129 -18.27 -17.96 6.99
CA SER A 129 -19.65 -18.10 6.49
C SER A 129 -20.52 -18.97 7.39
N LYS A 130 -19.99 -20.10 7.89
CA LYS A 130 -20.72 -20.96 8.84
C LYS A 130 -20.93 -20.26 10.18
N TYR A 131 -19.92 -19.52 10.66
CA TYR A 131 -20.04 -18.75 11.90
C TYR A 131 -21.15 -17.71 11.81
N ASP A 132 -21.23 -16.96 10.71
CA ASP A 132 -22.25 -15.95 10.52
C ASP A 132 -23.68 -16.54 10.56
N VAL A 133 -23.89 -17.68 9.90
CA VAL A 133 -25.17 -18.40 9.93
C VAL A 133 -25.53 -18.87 11.34
N ILE A 134 -24.56 -19.49 12.03
CA ILE A 134 -24.79 -19.98 13.41
C ILE A 134 -25.05 -18.80 14.35
N PHE A 135 -24.31 -17.71 14.20
CA PHE A 135 -24.49 -16.51 15.01
C PHE A 135 -25.88 -15.89 14.84
N GLU A 136 -26.36 -15.80 13.60
CA GLU A 136 -27.71 -15.31 13.29
C GLU A 136 -28.78 -16.19 13.93
N GLU A 137 -28.70 -17.51 13.78
CA GLU A 137 -29.63 -18.45 14.36
C GLU A 137 -29.65 -18.40 15.90
N VAL A 138 -28.48 -18.39 16.53
CA VAL A 138 -28.39 -18.26 18.02
C VAL A 138 -28.96 -16.93 18.49
N SER A 139 -28.68 -15.84 17.75
CA SER A 139 -29.23 -14.52 18.07
C SER A 139 -30.76 -14.51 18.03
N ASN A 140 -31.34 -15.15 17.01
CA ASN A 140 -32.80 -15.30 16.87
C ASN A 140 -33.39 -16.14 18.03
N ILE A 141 -32.76 -17.27 18.35
CA ILE A 141 -33.18 -18.12 19.49
C ILE A 141 -33.16 -17.34 20.80
N LEU A 142 -32.10 -16.57 21.05
CA LEU A 142 -32.00 -15.77 22.27
C LEU A 142 -33.01 -14.62 22.32
N PHE A 143 -33.32 -14.05 21.17
CA PHE A 143 -34.35 -13.02 21.05
C PHE A 143 -35.77 -13.58 21.33
N GLU A 144 -36.09 -14.77 20.81
CA GLU A 144 -37.37 -15.42 21.01
C GLU A 144 -37.54 -15.98 22.44
N TYR A 145 -36.43 -16.41 23.07
CA TYR A 145 -36.44 -17.07 24.40
C TYR A 145 -35.42 -16.40 25.36
N PRO A 146 -35.66 -15.13 25.75
CA PRO A 146 -34.66 -14.33 26.49
C PRO A 146 -34.38 -14.86 27.88
N ASP A 147 -35.30 -15.61 28.48
CA ASP A 147 -35.21 -16.13 29.87
C ASP A 147 -34.52 -17.49 29.96
N SER A 148 -34.10 -18.08 28.81
CA SER A 148 -33.53 -19.44 28.84
C SER A 148 -32.50 -19.66 27.73
N LEU A 149 -31.33 -20.16 28.15
CA LEU A 149 -30.28 -20.60 27.22
C LEU A 149 -30.45 -22.03 26.72
N ASN A 150 -31.45 -22.78 27.20
CA ASN A 150 -31.57 -24.21 26.91
C ASN A 150 -31.70 -24.52 25.42
N ARG A 151 -32.44 -23.70 24.66
CA ARG A 151 -32.59 -23.89 23.21
C ARG A 151 -31.30 -23.59 22.44
N ALA A 152 -30.55 -22.59 22.88
CA ALA A 152 -29.25 -22.31 22.29
C ALA A 152 -28.24 -23.42 22.59
N GLU A 153 -28.27 -24.00 23.79
CA GLU A 153 -27.49 -25.19 24.17
C GLU A 153 -27.80 -26.38 23.25
N GLU A 154 -29.07 -26.65 23.05
CA GLU A 154 -29.55 -27.75 22.20
C GLU A 154 -29.13 -27.52 20.73
N PHE A 155 -29.33 -26.32 20.20
CA PHE A 155 -28.93 -25.96 18.83
C PHE A 155 -27.43 -26.09 18.60
N LEU A 156 -26.60 -25.57 19.52
CA LEU A 156 -25.15 -25.61 19.45
C LEU A 156 -24.55 -26.96 19.86
N SER A 157 -25.33 -27.86 20.43
CA SER A 157 -24.87 -29.11 21.03
C SER A 157 -23.75 -28.90 22.06
N ILE A 158 -23.83 -27.85 22.84
CA ILE A 158 -22.88 -27.50 23.94
C ILE A 158 -23.61 -27.37 25.24
N ASN A 159 -22.91 -27.55 26.36
CA ASN A 159 -23.48 -27.34 27.70
C ASN A 159 -23.09 -25.97 28.24
N LYS A 160 -24.07 -25.23 28.81
CA LYS A 160 -23.80 -23.98 29.51
C LYS A 160 -22.90 -24.23 30.72
N LYS A 161 -22.03 -23.28 31.02
CA LYS A 161 -21.23 -23.25 32.22
C LYS A 161 -21.82 -22.22 33.19
N ASN A 162 -22.09 -22.63 34.41
CA ASN A 162 -22.50 -21.70 35.47
C ASN A 162 -21.23 -21.19 36.16
N THR A 163 -20.98 -19.89 36.07
CA THR A 163 -19.78 -19.25 36.66
C THR A 163 -20.00 -18.82 38.10
N GLY A 164 -21.23 -19.01 38.68
CA GLY A 164 -21.58 -18.50 39.97
C GLY A 164 -21.82 -16.98 39.98
N LEU A 165 -21.92 -16.41 41.20
CA LEU A 165 -22.07 -14.96 41.36
C LEU A 165 -20.75 -14.26 41.06
N MET A 166 -20.74 -13.37 40.07
CA MET A 166 -19.63 -12.47 39.78
C MET A 166 -19.94 -11.07 40.31
N THR A 167 -19.06 -10.53 41.16
CA THR A 167 -19.11 -9.13 41.54
C THR A 167 -18.54 -8.26 40.42
N LEU A 168 -19.33 -7.27 40.00
CA LEU A 168 -18.80 -6.19 39.14
C LEU A 168 -17.81 -5.36 39.97
N SER A 169 -16.54 -5.41 39.61
CA SER A 169 -15.49 -4.57 40.21
C SER A 169 -15.37 -3.26 39.43
#